data_2e3f98e19bb9e66c25e124eb1c786115
#
_entry.id   2e3f98e19bb9e66c25e124eb1c786115
#
_cell.length_a   1.000
_cell.length_b   1.000
_cell.length_c   1.000
_cell.angle_alpha   90.00
_cell.angle_beta   90.00
_cell.angle_gamma   90.00
#
_symmetry.space_group_name_H-M   'P 1'
#
loop_
_entity.id
_entity.type
_entity.pdbx_description
1 polymer ?
#
loop_
_entity_poly.entity_id
_entity_poly.type
_entity_poly.pdbx_seq_one_letter_code
_entity_poly.pdbx_strand_id
1 'polypeptide(L)'
;MKQQKQQKEYGKKFFVPILLILAVLPLITNAHIYDNGLSKQLWSSANGQVTDFFLYYKSHFLMILGAIVTVILAYWLCTGENGRLFDKNVWIPLIPASVFALFSLFSAMGAEHAEDAFLGGYEQFEGVFVLLIYVICFLFVYGYVKKEEVVEWLFNGLTAGSCVVGILGAFQTFGLDWIQSAWARPLVTTELAGRSVLI
;
A
#
# COMPACT_ATOMS: atom_id res chain seq x y z
N MET A 1 -35.94 9.36 -26.03
CA MET A 1 -35.61 8.37 -24.98
C MET A 1 -34.13 8.09 -25.06
N LYS A 2 -33.29 8.64 -24.12
CA LYS A 2 -31.89 8.28 -23.99
C LYS A 2 -31.86 6.89 -23.38
N GLN A 3 -31.41 5.88 -24.13
CA GLN A 3 -31.06 4.58 -23.56
C GLN A 3 -30.03 4.82 -22.45
N GLN A 4 -30.43 4.64 -21.20
CA GLN A 4 -29.46 4.47 -20.10
C GLN A 4 -28.64 3.24 -20.45
N LYS A 5 -27.40 3.47 -20.89
CA LYS A 5 -26.42 2.40 -21.06
C LYS A 5 -26.36 1.68 -19.71
N GLN A 6 -26.84 0.45 -19.66
CA GLN A 6 -26.79 -0.40 -18.48
C GLN A 6 -25.32 -0.53 -18.11
N GLN A 7 -24.92 0.14 -17.03
CA GLN A 7 -23.53 0.15 -16.62
C GLN A 7 -23.16 -1.26 -16.15
N LYS A 8 -22.11 -1.84 -16.73
CA LYS A 8 -21.63 -3.18 -16.41
C LYS A 8 -21.23 -3.25 -14.94
N GLU A 9 -21.71 -4.29 -14.27
CA GLU A 9 -21.38 -4.55 -12.87
C GLU A 9 -20.23 -5.56 -12.78
N TYR A 10 -19.21 -5.22 -12.03
CA TYR A 10 -18.01 -6.04 -11.86
C TYR A 10 -18.11 -6.92 -10.62
N GLY A 11 -17.72 -8.19 -10.76
CA GLY A 11 -17.71 -9.14 -9.65
C GLY A 11 -16.51 -8.97 -8.72
N LYS A 12 -16.60 -9.54 -7.51
CA LYS A 12 -15.58 -9.51 -6.45
C LYS A 12 -14.16 -9.83 -6.93
N LYS A 13 -14.00 -10.74 -7.90
CA LYS A 13 -12.70 -11.17 -8.42
C LYS A 13 -11.79 -10.03 -8.93
N PHE A 14 -12.38 -8.98 -9.47
CA PHE A 14 -11.59 -7.84 -9.96
C PHE A 14 -11.08 -6.94 -8.84
N PHE A 15 -11.67 -7.02 -7.67
CA PHE A 15 -11.31 -6.22 -6.50
C PHE A 15 -10.42 -6.98 -5.51
N VAL A 16 -9.98 -8.19 -5.85
CA VAL A 16 -9.04 -8.97 -5.02
C VAL A 16 -7.76 -8.20 -4.69
N PRO A 17 -7.11 -7.45 -5.62
CA PRO A 17 -5.94 -6.65 -5.25
C PRO A 17 -6.24 -5.61 -4.17
N ILE A 18 -7.40 -4.96 -4.22
CA ILE A 18 -7.83 -4.01 -3.17
C ILE A 18 -8.07 -4.74 -1.84
N LEU A 19 -8.70 -5.91 -1.87
CA LEU A 19 -8.88 -6.71 -0.67
C LEU A 19 -7.54 -7.08 -0.02
N LEU A 20 -6.55 -7.48 -0.83
CA LEU A 20 -5.21 -7.81 -0.34
C LEU A 20 -4.51 -6.59 0.27
N ILE A 21 -4.69 -5.40 -0.31
CA ILE A 21 -4.19 -4.17 0.28
C ILE A 21 -4.84 -3.90 1.65
N LEU A 22 -6.15 -4.10 1.77
CA LEU A 22 -6.88 -3.83 3.01
C LEU A 22 -6.65 -4.88 4.10
N ALA A 23 -6.59 -6.17 3.74
CA ALA A 23 -6.57 -7.28 4.69
C ALA A 23 -5.15 -7.80 4.99
N VAL A 24 -4.28 -7.84 3.99
CA VAL A 24 -2.97 -8.52 4.09
C VAL A 24 -1.82 -7.53 4.27
N LEU A 25 -1.86 -6.38 3.58
CA LEU A 25 -0.78 -5.39 3.67
C LEU A 25 -0.44 -4.99 5.11
N PRO A 26 -1.40 -4.76 6.03
CA PRO A 26 -1.08 -4.43 7.43
C PRO A 26 -0.32 -5.53 8.17
N LEU A 27 -0.48 -6.80 7.74
CA LEU A 27 0.12 -7.97 8.38
C LEU A 27 1.56 -8.25 7.90
N ILE A 28 2.00 -7.60 6.83
CA ILE A 28 3.35 -7.82 6.29
C ILE A 28 4.37 -7.19 7.22
N THR A 29 5.19 -8.03 7.83
CA THR A 29 6.33 -7.64 8.63
C THR A 29 7.52 -8.50 8.24
N ASN A 30 8.61 -7.87 7.82
CA ASN A 30 9.86 -8.58 7.54
C ASN A 30 11.03 -7.60 7.65
N ALA A 31 12.17 -8.09 8.12
CA ALA A 31 13.34 -7.26 8.31
C ALA A 31 14.03 -6.96 6.97
N HIS A 32 14.26 -5.68 6.71
CA HIS A 32 15.09 -5.20 5.61
C HIS A 32 16.24 -4.37 6.17
N ILE A 33 17.47 -4.77 5.83
CA ILE A 33 18.67 -4.09 6.26
C ILE A 33 19.20 -3.24 5.13
N TYR A 34 19.45 -1.98 5.41
CA TYR A 34 20.03 -1.05 4.45
C TYR A 34 21.06 -0.15 5.10
N ASP A 35 21.95 0.40 4.29
CA ASP A 35 22.90 1.45 4.72
C ASP A 35 22.23 2.80 4.38
N ASN A 36 22.03 3.64 5.39
CA ASN A 36 21.39 4.94 5.18
C ASN A 36 22.35 6.02 4.67
N GLY A 37 23.62 5.67 4.39
CA GLY A 37 24.62 6.60 3.89
C GLY A 37 25.01 7.72 4.88
N LEU A 38 24.38 7.78 6.04
CA LEU A 38 24.67 8.80 7.05
C LEU A 38 25.91 8.42 7.85
N SER A 39 26.72 9.43 8.19
CA SER A 39 27.95 9.18 8.94
C SER A 39 27.64 8.56 10.29
N LYS A 40 28.49 7.62 10.73
CA LYS A 40 28.41 6.92 12.01
C LYS A 40 28.29 7.83 13.25
N GLN A 41 28.53 9.13 13.07
CA GLN A 41 28.46 10.13 14.14
C GLN A 41 27.06 10.69 14.38
N LEU A 42 26.14 10.54 13.42
CA LEU A 42 24.82 11.14 13.47
C LEU A 42 23.72 10.16 13.88
N TRP A 43 23.91 8.85 13.69
CA TRP A 43 22.91 7.83 14.01
C TRP A 43 23.51 6.60 14.67
N SER A 44 22.75 6.01 15.55
CA SER A 44 23.15 5.12 16.63
C SER A 44 23.59 3.70 16.25
N SER A 45 23.64 3.31 14.99
CA SER A 45 24.13 1.99 14.63
C SER A 45 25.65 2.01 14.45
N ALA A 46 26.36 1.16 15.18
CA ALA A 46 27.83 1.06 15.13
C ALA A 46 28.39 0.80 13.73
N ASN A 47 27.58 0.30 12.79
CA ASN A 47 27.97 -0.11 11.45
C ASN A 47 27.37 0.75 10.33
N GLY A 48 26.56 1.79 10.61
CA GLY A 48 25.84 2.56 9.60
C GLY A 48 24.63 1.81 8.98
N GLN A 49 24.33 0.61 9.47
CA GLN A 49 23.21 -0.18 9.00
C GLN A 49 21.97 0.08 9.85
N VAL A 50 20.85 0.29 9.18
CA VAL A 50 19.53 0.46 9.79
C VAL A 50 18.65 -0.71 9.35
N THR A 51 17.77 -1.15 10.23
CA THR A 51 16.84 -2.24 9.93
C THR A 51 15.43 -1.69 9.92
N ASP A 52 14.78 -1.79 8.77
CA ASP A 52 13.34 -1.54 8.64
C ASP A 52 12.59 -2.87 8.74
N PHE A 53 11.50 -2.88 9.50
CA PHE A 53 10.66 -4.07 9.69
C PHE A 53 9.28 -3.95 9.05
N PHE A 54 8.86 -2.74 8.75
CA PHE A 54 7.46 -2.48 8.45
C PHE A 54 7.21 -1.88 7.07
N LEU A 55 8.04 -0.95 6.63
CA LEU A 55 7.70 -0.10 5.50
C LEU A 55 8.22 -0.63 4.17
N TYR A 56 9.44 -1.14 4.11
CA TYR A 56 10.07 -1.58 2.86
C TYR A 56 9.23 -2.63 2.12
N TYR A 57 8.92 -3.72 2.78
CA TYR A 57 8.14 -4.80 2.13
C TYR A 57 6.69 -4.40 1.89
N LYS A 58 6.09 -3.58 2.76
CA LYS A 58 4.73 -3.06 2.56
C LYS A 58 4.64 -2.18 1.33
N SER A 59 5.57 -1.24 1.16
CA SER A 59 5.61 -0.35 0.00
C SER A 59 5.78 -1.13 -1.31
N HIS A 60 6.67 -2.12 -1.34
CA HIS A 60 6.87 -2.97 -2.52
C HIS A 60 5.64 -3.82 -2.84
N PHE A 61 5.03 -4.44 -1.83
CA PHE A 61 3.80 -5.21 -2.01
C PHE A 61 2.65 -4.33 -2.51
N LEU A 62 2.53 -3.13 -1.95
CA LEU A 62 1.56 -2.13 -2.41
C LEU A 62 1.83 -1.70 -3.86
N MET A 63 3.10 -1.48 -4.24
CA MET A 63 3.46 -1.16 -5.63
C MET A 63 3.08 -2.27 -6.61
N ILE A 64 3.32 -3.52 -6.25
CA ILE A 64 2.93 -4.67 -7.10
C ILE A 64 1.41 -4.74 -7.28
N LEU A 65 0.66 -4.68 -6.18
CA LEU A 65 -0.80 -4.71 -6.25
C LEU A 65 -1.37 -3.48 -6.96
N GLY A 66 -0.77 -2.30 -6.72
CA GLY A 66 -1.13 -1.06 -7.39
C GLY A 66 -0.88 -1.12 -8.91
N ALA A 67 0.22 -1.74 -9.33
CA ALA A 67 0.48 -1.98 -10.76
C ALA A 67 -0.61 -2.88 -11.38
N ILE A 68 -1.04 -3.93 -10.68
CA ILE A 68 -2.14 -4.79 -11.13
C ILE A 68 -3.44 -3.99 -11.26
N VAL A 69 -3.77 -3.17 -10.26
CA VAL A 69 -4.95 -2.29 -10.30
C VAL A 69 -4.86 -1.31 -11.47
N THR A 70 -3.68 -0.73 -11.71
CA THR A 70 -3.43 0.19 -12.82
C THR A 70 -3.69 -0.48 -14.17
N VAL A 71 -3.21 -1.71 -14.37
CA VAL A 71 -3.44 -2.48 -15.60
C VAL A 71 -4.93 -2.77 -15.80
N ILE A 72 -5.66 -3.18 -14.75
CA ILE A 72 -7.10 -3.43 -14.82
C ILE A 72 -7.85 -2.15 -15.16
N LEU A 73 -7.51 -1.03 -14.50
CA LEU A 73 -8.11 0.27 -14.75
C LEU A 73 -7.87 0.73 -16.19
N ALA A 74 -6.63 0.66 -16.66
CA ALA A 74 -6.26 1.04 -18.02
C ALA A 74 -7.00 0.18 -19.05
N TYR A 75 -7.06 -1.14 -18.84
CA TYR A 75 -7.83 -2.04 -19.70
C TYR A 75 -9.30 -1.64 -19.78
N TRP A 76 -9.96 -1.35 -18.67
CA TRP A 76 -11.37 -0.92 -18.67
C TRP A 76 -11.58 0.42 -19.37
N LEU A 77 -10.68 1.38 -19.16
CA LEU A 77 -10.75 2.67 -19.86
C LEU A 77 -10.56 2.50 -21.37
N CYS A 78 -9.60 1.68 -21.81
CA CYS A 78 -9.36 1.41 -23.23
C CYS A 78 -10.53 0.66 -23.89
N THR A 79 -11.23 -0.20 -23.17
CA THR A 79 -12.41 -0.93 -23.69
C THR A 79 -13.71 -0.11 -23.61
N GLY A 80 -13.64 1.14 -23.17
CA GLY A 80 -14.80 2.03 -23.06
C GLY A 80 -15.69 1.74 -21.84
N GLU A 81 -15.19 0.97 -20.89
CA GLU A 81 -15.89 0.64 -19.65
C GLU A 81 -15.62 1.70 -18.58
N ASN A 82 -16.14 2.89 -18.76
CA ASN A 82 -15.76 4.09 -18.02
C ASN A 82 -16.26 4.15 -16.56
N GLY A 83 -17.10 3.21 -16.13
CA GLY A 83 -17.63 3.19 -14.77
C GLY A 83 -18.37 4.48 -14.41
N ARG A 84 -18.11 5.01 -13.21
CA ARG A 84 -18.61 6.32 -12.74
C ARG A 84 -17.63 7.46 -13.00
N LEU A 85 -16.44 7.19 -13.53
CA LEU A 85 -15.38 8.20 -13.67
C LEU A 85 -15.74 9.35 -14.65
N PHE A 86 -16.76 9.16 -15.47
CA PHE A 86 -17.25 10.17 -16.42
C PHE A 86 -18.70 10.62 -16.12
N ASP A 87 -19.23 10.30 -14.93
CA ASP A 87 -20.52 10.82 -14.50
C ASP A 87 -20.42 12.32 -14.15
N LYS A 88 -21.50 13.07 -14.30
CA LYS A 88 -21.50 14.53 -14.13
C LYS A 88 -21.03 15.02 -12.75
N ASN A 89 -21.18 14.21 -11.71
CA ASN A 89 -20.83 14.57 -10.32
C ASN A 89 -19.45 14.03 -9.89
N VAL A 90 -18.72 13.39 -10.79
CA VAL A 90 -17.40 12.82 -10.49
C VAL A 90 -16.34 13.89 -10.21
N TRP A 91 -16.55 15.10 -10.67
CA TRP A 91 -15.59 16.18 -10.52
C TRP A 91 -15.26 16.52 -9.06
N ILE A 92 -16.21 16.32 -8.15
CA ILE A 92 -16.01 16.65 -6.73
C ILE A 92 -14.86 15.87 -6.11
N PRO A 93 -14.80 14.52 -6.17
CA PRO A 93 -13.65 13.77 -5.66
C PRO A 93 -12.46 13.71 -6.64
N LEU A 94 -12.70 13.87 -7.93
CA LEU A 94 -11.64 13.78 -8.96
C LEU A 94 -10.68 14.98 -8.91
N ILE A 95 -11.21 16.20 -8.71
CA ILE A 95 -10.39 17.42 -8.65
C ILE A 95 -9.33 17.32 -7.53
N PRO A 96 -9.66 17.11 -6.26
CA PRO A 96 -8.65 17.02 -5.21
C PRO A 96 -7.68 15.87 -5.42
N ALA A 97 -8.13 14.72 -5.92
CA ALA A 97 -7.25 13.60 -6.23
C ALA A 97 -6.24 13.93 -7.35
N SER A 98 -6.70 14.60 -8.41
CA SER A 98 -5.84 15.04 -9.52
C SER A 98 -4.86 16.14 -9.08
N VAL A 99 -5.33 17.11 -8.29
CA VAL A 99 -4.49 18.16 -7.72
C VAL A 99 -3.40 17.55 -6.86
N PHE A 100 -3.75 16.63 -5.96
CA PHE A 100 -2.79 15.93 -5.12
C PHE A 100 -1.74 15.19 -5.96
N ALA A 101 -2.17 14.41 -6.96
CA ALA A 101 -1.25 13.68 -7.85
C ALA A 101 -0.30 14.61 -8.61
N LEU A 102 -0.82 15.72 -9.16
CA LEU A 102 -0.01 16.69 -9.89
C LEU A 102 1.00 17.39 -8.99
N PHE A 103 0.58 17.87 -7.82
CA PHE A 103 1.50 18.51 -6.87
C PHE A 103 2.58 17.54 -6.40
N SER A 104 2.24 16.28 -6.12
CA SER A 104 3.21 15.26 -5.74
C SER A 104 4.25 15.03 -6.84
N LEU A 105 3.81 14.94 -8.12
CA LEU A 105 4.69 14.79 -9.25
C LEU A 105 5.60 16.02 -9.46
N PHE A 106 5.04 17.23 -9.45
CA PHE A 106 5.83 18.45 -9.63
C PHE A 106 6.82 18.65 -8.48
N SER A 107 6.43 18.35 -7.25
CA SER A 107 7.32 18.40 -6.10
C SER A 107 8.50 17.45 -6.25
N ALA A 108 8.26 16.21 -6.68
CA ALA A 108 9.33 15.24 -6.88
C ALA A 108 10.26 15.57 -8.05
N MET A 109 9.71 16.14 -9.12
CA MET A 109 10.52 16.59 -10.28
C MET A 109 11.45 17.75 -9.93
N GLY A 110 11.09 18.56 -8.93
CA GLY A 110 11.91 19.66 -8.43
C GLY A 110 12.81 19.31 -7.25
N ALA A 111 12.81 18.05 -6.80
CA ALA A 111 13.59 17.61 -5.65
C ALA A 111 15.09 17.50 -6.02
N GLU A 112 15.96 17.90 -5.08
CA GLU A 112 17.40 17.75 -5.21
C GLU A 112 17.84 16.28 -5.31
N HIS A 113 17.13 15.41 -4.56
CA HIS A 113 17.30 13.95 -4.58
C HIS A 113 16.08 13.30 -5.22
N ALA A 114 16.02 13.31 -6.55
CA ALA A 114 14.87 12.81 -7.29
C ALA A 114 14.60 11.31 -7.04
N GLU A 115 15.64 10.49 -6.88
CA GLU A 115 15.49 9.06 -6.59
C GLU A 115 14.71 8.82 -5.29
N ASP A 116 15.09 9.50 -4.21
CA ASP A 116 14.40 9.43 -2.92
C ASP A 116 12.98 9.99 -2.99
N ALA A 117 12.76 11.04 -3.77
CA ALA A 117 11.44 11.63 -3.94
C ALA A 117 10.48 10.69 -4.69
N PHE A 118 10.96 9.94 -5.68
CA PHE A 118 10.12 9.01 -6.46
C PHE A 118 9.95 7.65 -5.80
N LEU A 119 11.01 7.07 -5.24
CA LEU A 119 10.98 5.73 -4.65
C LEU A 119 10.68 5.73 -3.14
N GLY A 120 10.91 6.84 -2.49
CA GLY A 120 10.84 6.99 -1.04
C GLY A 120 12.23 6.97 -0.42
N GLY A 121 12.49 7.96 0.44
CA GLY A 121 13.73 8.05 1.20
C GLY A 121 13.82 6.95 2.25
N TYR A 122 15.04 6.76 2.74
CA TYR A 122 15.32 5.84 3.82
C TYR A 122 14.38 6.08 5.03
N GLU A 123 13.94 4.99 5.65
CA GLU A 123 13.00 4.95 6.78
C GLU A 123 11.52 5.19 6.43
N GLN A 124 11.16 5.78 5.29
CA GLN A 124 9.76 5.98 4.93
C GLN A 124 9.32 5.10 3.77
N PHE A 125 10.17 4.87 2.76
CA PHE A 125 9.89 4.06 1.56
C PHE A 125 8.55 4.40 0.87
N GLU A 126 8.03 5.61 1.11
CA GLU A 126 6.78 6.13 0.55
C GLU A 126 7.09 7.32 -0.36
N GLY A 127 7.55 7.03 -1.57
CA GLY A 127 7.78 8.03 -2.60
C GLY A 127 6.53 8.33 -3.42
N VAL A 128 6.68 9.19 -4.41
CA VAL A 128 5.58 9.62 -5.29
C VAL A 128 4.89 8.43 -5.97
N PHE A 129 5.59 7.36 -6.30
CA PHE A 129 4.95 6.18 -6.89
C PHE A 129 3.91 5.55 -5.95
N VAL A 130 4.19 5.47 -4.67
CA VAL A 130 3.23 4.98 -3.67
C VAL A 130 2.04 5.92 -3.56
N LEU A 131 2.28 7.24 -3.53
CA LEU A 131 1.20 8.24 -3.48
C LEU A 131 0.29 8.17 -4.72
N LEU A 132 0.87 7.98 -5.91
CA LEU A 132 0.08 7.78 -7.13
C LEU A 132 -0.74 6.49 -7.10
N ILE A 133 -0.20 5.41 -6.52
CA ILE A 133 -0.96 4.17 -6.33
C ILE A 133 -2.16 4.39 -5.42
N TYR A 134 -2.05 5.17 -4.36
CA TYR A 134 -3.20 5.52 -3.52
C TYR A 134 -4.29 6.24 -4.34
N VAL A 135 -3.90 7.19 -5.19
CA VAL A 135 -4.84 7.87 -6.09
C VAL A 135 -5.48 6.90 -7.08
N ILE A 136 -4.69 6.01 -7.68
CA ILE A 136 -5.20 5.00 -8.63
C ILE A 136 -6.16 4.04 -7.94
N CYS A 137 -5.82 3.53 -6.76
CA CYS A 137 -6.71 2.67 -5.98
C CYS A 137 -8.01 3.39 -5.61
N PHE A 138 -7.92 4.67 -5.21
CA PHE A 138 -9.10 5.50 -4.95
C PHE A 138 -9.98 5.62 -6.19
N LEU A 139 -9.42 5.99 -7.35
CA LEU A 139 -10.17 6.12 -8.60
C LEU A 139 -10.79 4.79 -9.04
N PHE A 140 -10.07 3.70 -8.87
CA PHE A 140 -10.54 2.36 -9.20
C PHE A 140 -11.75 1.96 -8.34
N VAL A 141 -11.65 2.11 -7.04
CA VAL A 141 -12.76 1.80 -6.12
C VAL A 141 -13.94 2.74 -6.36
N TYR A 142 -13.71 4.05 -6.40
CA TYR A 142 -14.75 5.04 -6.63
C TYR A 142 -15.48 4.84 -7.96
N GLY A 143 -14.73 4.57 -9.01
CA GLY A 143 -15.27 4.43 -10.36
C GLY A 143 -16.06 3.14 -10.58
N TYR A 144 -15.65 2.05 -9.99
CA TYR A 144 -16.09 0.72 -10.40
C TYR A 144 -16.78 -0.11 -9.32
N VAL A 145 -16.61 0.19 -8.03
CA VAL A 145 -17.35 -0.48 -6.96
C VAL A 145 -18.76 0.11 -6.91
N LYS A 146 -19.75 -0.70 -7.33
CA LYS A 146 -21.17 -0.31 -7.40
C LYS A 146 -22.05 -1.22 -6.55
N LYS A 147 -21.67 -2.48 -6.41
CA LYS A 147 -22.43 -3.48 -5.67
C LYS A 147 -22.15 -3.34 -4.18
N GLU A 148 -23.19 -3.22 -3.39
CA GLU A 148 -23.12 -3.22 -1.93
C GLU A 148 -22.38 -4.47 -1.40
N GLU A 149 -22.66 -5.63 -2.02
CA GLU A 149 -21.97 -6.88 -1.73
C GLU A 149 -20.44 -6.83 -1.88
N VAL A 150 -19.92 -6.04 -2.82
CA VAL A 150 -18.46 -5.83 -2.99
C VAL A 150 -17.94 -4.91 -1.89
N VAL A 151 -18.69 -3.87 -1.55
CA VAL A 151 -18.34 -2.96 -0.46
C VAL A 151 -18.27 -3.72 0.86
N GLU A 152 -19.30 -4.47 1.19
CA GLU A 152 -19.32 -5.30 2.42
C GLU A 152 -18.16 -6.29 2.45
N TRP A 153 -17.86 -6.94 1.31
CA TRP A 153 -16.76 -7.88 1.23
C TRP A 153 -15.40 -7.23 1.47
N LEU A 154 -15.17 -6.02 0.94
CA LEU A 154 -13.94 -5.24 1.19
C LEU A 154 -13.84 -4.81 2.65
N PHE A 155 -14.94 -4.33 3.24
CA PHE A 155 -14.99 -3.97 4.66
C PHE A 155 -14.77 -5.17 5.58
N ASN A 156 -15.33 -6.33 5.26
CA ASN A 156 -15.09 -7.56 6.01
C ASN A 156 -13.61 -7.96 5.95
N GLY A 157 -12.95 -7.79 4.79
CA GLY A 157 -11.51 -8.00 4.67
C GLY A 157 -10.69 -7.05 5.54
N LEU A 158 -11.01 -5.75 5.50
CA LEU A 158 -10.38 -4.75 6.35
C LEU A 158 -10.58 -5.08 7.84
N THR A 159 -11.80 -5.44 8.23
CA THR A 159 -12.11 -5.81 9.61
C THR A 159 -11.33 -7.05 10.05
N ALA A 160 -11.27 -8.08 9.20
CA ALA A 160 -10.52 -9.29 9.50
C ALA A 160 -9.02 -8.99 9.68
N GLY A 161 -8.40 -8.23 8.78
CA GLY A 161 -7.01 -7.81 8.91
C GLY A 161 -6.76 -6.99 10.18
N SER A 162 -7.63 -6.03 10.48
CA SER A 162 -7.54 -5.20 11.69
C SER A 162 -7.71 -6.02 12.97
N CYS A 163 -8.61 -7.01 12.98
CA CYS A 163 -8.79 -7.91 14.11
C CYS A 163 -7.52 -8.74 14.37
N VAL A 164 -6.89 -9.26 13.32
CA VAL A 164 -5.63 -10.01 13.46
C VAL A 164 -4.53 -9.14 14.06
N VAL A 165 -4.34 -7.93 13.51
CA VAL A 165 -3.35 -6.97 14.06
C VAL A 165 -3.66 -6.62 15.53
N GLY A 166 -4.94 -6.35 15.83
CA GLY A 166 -5.36 -6.02 17.19
C GLY A 166 -5.14 -7.15 18.18
N ILE A 167 -5.43 -8.39 17.78
CA ILE A 167 -5.20 -9.60 18.62
C ILE A 167 -3.69 -9.78 18.86
N LEU A 168 -2.87 -9.67 17.80
CA LEU A 168 -1.42 -9.79 17.94
C LEU A 168 -0.86 -8.72 18.89
N GLY A 169 -1.28 -7.45 18.73
CA GLY A 169 -0.88 -6.36 19.61
C GLY A 169 -1.33 -6.57 21.06
N ALA A 170 -2.54 -7.09 21.27
CA ALA A 170 -3.01 -7.42 22.62
C ALA A 170 -2.13 -8.50 23.28
N PHE A 171 -1.80 -9.57 22.55
CA PHE A 171 -0.92 -10.62 23.07
C PHE A 171 0.47 -10.07 23.41
N GLN A 172 1.04 -9.21 22.56
CA GLN A 172 2.33 -8.56 22.84
C GLN A 172 2.29 -7.71 24.11
N THR A 173 1.18 -6.99 24.33
CA THR A 173 1.00 -6.19 25.57
C THR A 173 1.00 -7.06 26.85
N PHE A 174 0.51 -8.30 26.76
CA PHE A 174 0.53 -9.26 27.88
C PHE A 174 1.83 -10.08 27.96
N GLY A 175 2.84 -9.75 27.17
CA GLY A 175 4.13 -10.46 27.13
C GLY A 175 4.09 -11.81 26.38
N LEU A 176 3.00 -12.09 25.67
CA LEU A 176 2.87 -13.28 24.83
C LEU A 176 3.19 -12.90 23.37
N ASP A 177 4.49 -12.75 23.10
CA ASP A 177 4.94 -12.35 21.76
C ASP A 177 5.11 -13.59 20.86
N TRP A 178 4.13 -13.80 20.01
CA TRP A 178 4.15 -14.87 19.01
C TRP A 178 5.25 -14.72 17.97
N ILE A 179 5.68 -13.49 17.72
CA ILE A 179 6.74 -13.20 16.76
C ILE A 179 8.07 -13.79 17.26
N GLN A 180 8.24 -13.89 18.58
CA GLN A 180 9.41 -14.51 19.21
C GLN A 180 9.33 -16.04 19.29
N SER A 181 8.22 -16.65 18.86
CA SER A 181 8.10 -18.11 18.86
C SER A 181 9.08 -18.78 17.90
N ALA A 182 9.50 -20.00 18.19
CA ALA A 182 10.48 -20.74 17.41
C ALA A 182 10.13 -20.90 15.91
N TRP A 183 8.83 -20.93 15.59
CA TRP A 183 8.36 -21.07 14.21
C TRP A 183 8.19 -19.71 13.49
N ALA A 184 7.83 -18.65 14.21
CA ALA A 184 7.63 -17.33 13.62
C ALA A 184 8.96 -16.55 13.51
N ARG A 185 9.88 -16.80 14.44
CA ARG A 185 11.18 -16.15 14.48
C ARG A 185 11.95 -16.21 13.15
N PRO A 186 12.07 -17.34 12.43
CA PRO A 186 12.76 -17.38 11.13
C PRO A 186 12.09 -16.55 10.03
N LEU A 187 10.80 -16.22 10.18
CA LEU A 187 10.05 -15.40 9.20
C LEU A 187 10.27 -13.90 9.39
N VAL A 188 10.68 -13.49 10.59
CA VAL A 188 10.76 -12.07 10.99
C VAL A 188 12.19 -11.66 11.35
N THR A 189 13.10 -12.62 11.58
CA THR A 189 14.50 -12.32 11.88
C THR A 189 15.35 -12.34 10.63
N THR A 190 16.24 -11.38 10.58
CA THR A 190 17.33 -11.36 9.62
C THR A 190 18.65 -11.62 10.36
N GLU A 191 19.52 -12.41 9.78
CA GLU A 191 20.87 -12.62 10.33
C GLU A 191 21.73 -11.40 10.04
N LEU A 192 21.97 -10.59 11.03
CA LEU A 192 22.96 -9.52 11.04
C LEU A 192 24.27 -10.08 11.60
N ALA A 193 25.27 -10.28 10.71
CA ALA A 193 26.64 -10.67 11.10
C ALA A 193 26.70 -11.83 12.10
N GLY A 194 25.89 -12.88 11.90
CA GLY A 194 25.85 -14.07 12.76
C GLY A 194 25.10 -13.90 14.08
N ARG A 195 24.35 -12.79 14.25
CA ARG A 195 23.43 -12.60 15.37
C ARG A 195 22.01 -12.46 14.84
N SER A 196 21.08 -13.28 15.32
CA SER A 196 19.65 -13.07 15.09
C SER A 196 19.23 -11.83 15.88
N VAL A 197 18.82 -10.79 15.17
CA VAL A 197 18.23 -9.60 15.78
C VAL A 197 16.73 -9.87 15.93
N LEU A 198 16.27 -9.91 17.16
CA LEU A 198 14.86 -9.91 17.51
C LEU A 198 14.33 -8.49 17.54
N ILE A 199 13.14 -8.34 17.05
CA ILE A 199 12.31 -7.16 17.17
C ILE A 199 11.63 -7.16 18.53
#